data_8743361f2bf7194346ab810f51ad0d6d
#
_entry.id   8743361f2bf7194346ab810f51ad0d6d
#
_cell.length_a   1.000
_cell.length_b   1.000
_cell.length_c   1.000
_cell.angle_alpha   90.00
_cell.angle_beta   90.00
_cell.angle_gamma   90.00
#
_symmetry.space_group_name_H-M   'P 1'
#
loop_
_entity.id
_entity.type
_entity.pdbx_description
1 polymer ?
#
loop_
_entity_poly.entity_id
_entity_poly.type
_entity_poly.pdbx_seq_one_letter_code
_entity_poly.pdbx_strand_id
1 'polypeptide(L)'
;NETEELFYQIEGEILVKTQQNGKLVEIPIKAGEMFLLPAKIPHSPIRSEGSIGLVIERKRTKEQKDGLLWFSDSANELLYEEYFQLTNIEKDFLPVFKRFYSDEKLRTCPKTGEIMEVDKRFYDQ
;
A
#
# COMPACT_ATOMS: atom_id res chain seq x y z
N ASN A 1 -1.14 -5.14 6.48
CA ASN A 1 -1.27 -5.13 7.94
C ASN A 1 -2.40 -6.07 8.38
N GLU A 2 -2.12 -6.91 9.35
CA GLU A 2 -3.08 -7.88 9.88
C GLU A 2 -4.00 -7.31 10.96
N THR A 3 -3.84 -6.04 11.31
CA THR A 3 -4.67 -5.34 12.30
C THR A 3 -5.32 -4.12 11.69
N GLU A 4 -6.36 -3.63 12.35
CA GLU A 4 -7.04 -2.41 11.93
C GLU A 4 -6.18 -1.16 12.16
N GLU A 5 -6.43 -0.12 11.37
CA GLU A 5 -5.77 1.18 11.50
C GLU A 5 -6.80 2.29 11.58
N LEU A 6 -6.60 3.23 12.49
CA LEU A 6 -7.45 4.42 12.60
C LEU A 6 -6.73 5.61 11.97
N PHE A 7 -7.37 6.21 10.97
CA PHE A 7 -6.90 7.44 10.33
C PHE A 7 -7.67 8.64 10.87
N TYR A 8 -6.95 9.66 11.30
CA TYR A 8 -7.52 10.94 11.68
C TYR A 8 -6.81 12.06 10.96
N GLN A 9 -7.53 12.79 10.11
CA GLN A 9 -6.93 13.86 9.31
C GLN A 9 -7.04 15.19 10.05
N ILE A 10 -5.90 15.85 10.30
CA ILE A 10 -5.82 17.11 11.06
C ILE A 10 -5.85 18.30 10.12
N GLU A 11 -5.01 18.31 9.09
CA GLU A 11 -4.95 19.36 8.07
C GLU A 11 -4.87 18.74 6.67
N GLY A 12 -5.46 19.42 5.69
CA GLY A 12 -5.48 18.93 4.31
C GLY A 12 -6.34 17.68 4.18
N GLU A 13 -6.08 16.89 3.16
CA GLU A 13 -6.81 15.67 2.92
C GLU A 13 -5.89 14.52 2.49
N ILE A 14 -6.39 13.31 2.65
CA ILE A 14 -5.71 12.08 2.25
C ILE A 14 -6.71 11.25 1.46
N LEU A 15 -6.24 10.58 0.42
CA LEU A 15 -7.00 9.59 -0.31
C LEU A 15 -6.44 8.21 0.02
N VAL A 16 -7.25 7.36 0.64
CA VAL A 16 -6.85 5.98 0.92
C VAL A 16 -7.42 5.09 -0.16
N LYS A 17 -6.54 4.56 -1.00
CA LYS A 17 -6.93 3.57 -2.01
C LYS A 17 -6.96 2.20 -1.36
N THR A 18 -8.07 1.48 -1.51
CA THR A 18 -8.24 0.16 -0.92
C THR A 18 -8.64 -0.87 -1.97
N GLN A 19 -8.31 -2.13 -1.70
CA GLN A 19 -8.77 -3.26 -2.52
C GLN A 19 -9.83 -4.02 -1.74
N GLN A 20 -11.07 -3.97 -2.23
CA GLN A 20 -12.20 -4.63 -1.58
C GLN A 20 -12.98 -5.46 -2.60
N ASN A 21 -13.09 -6.76 -2.36
CA ASN A 21 -13.83 -7.68 -3.23
C ASN A 21 -13.40 -7.59 -4.72
N GLY A 22 -12.09 -7.50 -4.96
CA GLY A 22 -11.54 -7.41 -6.31
C GLY A 22 -11.70 -6.05 -6.98
N LYS A 23 -12.13 -5.04 -6.25
CA LYS A 23 -12.33 -3.68 -6.77
C LYS A 23 -11.48 -2.67 -6.04
N LEU A 24 -11.00 -1.67 -6.78
CA LEU A 24 -10.34 -0.50 -6.21
C LEU A 24 -11.41 0.43 -5.64
N VAL A 25 -11.35 0.67 -4.33
CA VAL A 25 -12.26 1.59 -3.64
C VAL A 25 -11.45 2.74 -3.06
N GLU A 26 -11.75 3.96 -3.46
CA GLU A 26 -11.06 5.15 -2.99
C GLU A 26 -11.84 5.82 -1.86
N ILE A 27 -11.17 6.08 -0.74
CA ILE A 27 -11.77 6.67 0.45
C ILE A 27 -11.08 8.00 0.74
N PRO A 28 -11.73 9.14 0.45
CA PRO A 28 -11.18 10.44 0.81
C PRO A 28 -11.45 10.72 2.29
N ILE A 29 -10.44 11.23 2.99
CA ILE A 29 -10.54 11.64 4.38
C ILE A 29 -10.11 13.10 4.45
N LYS A 30 -11.04 13.99 4.78
CA LYS A 30 -10.80 15.43 4.87
C LYS A 30 -10.44 15.83 6.28
N ALA A 31 -9.90 17.05 6.44
CA ALA A 31 -9.57 17.60 7.75
C ALA A 31 -10.76 17.48 8.72
N GLY A 32 -10.49 16.96 9.91
CA GLY A 32 -11.50 16.71 10.94
C GLY A 32 -12.20 15.37 10.82
N GLU A 33 -11.97 14.62 9.77
CA GLU A 33 -12.61 13.31 9.58
C GLU A 33 -11.73 12.16 10.07
N MET A 34 -12.39 11.08 10.47
CA MET A 34 -11.76 9.83 10.88
C MET A 34 -12.23 8.68 10.01
N PHE A 35 -11.37 7.69 9.85
CA PHE A 35 -11.72 6.45 9.16
C PHE A 35 -11.03 5.27 9.82
N LEU A 36 -11.81 4.26 10.20
CA LEU A 36 -11.27 3.01 10.72
C LEU A 36 -11.16 1.99 9.57
N LEU A 37 -9.92 1.69 9.19
CA LEU A 37 -9.65 0.69 8.16
C LEU A 37 -9.64 -0.70 8.78
N PRO A 38 -10.52 -1.61 8.32
CA PRO A 38 -10.51 -2.97 8.82
C PRO A 38 -9.20 -3.71 8.55
N ALA A 39 -8.94 -4.73 9.35
CA ALA A 39 -7.75 -5.57 9.18
C ALA A 39 -7.69 -6.25 7.81
N LYS A 40 -6.49 -6.48 7.32
CA LYS A 40 -6.19 -7.27 6.11
C LYS A 40 -6.72 -6.70 4.79
N ILE A 41 -7.09 -5.42 4.75
CA ILE A 41 -7.46 -4.76 3.51
C ILE A 41 -6.20 -4.11 2.91
N PRO A 42 -5.79 -4.51 1.70
CA PRO A 42 -4.69 -3.83 1.01
C PRO A 42 -5.05 -2.37 0.78
N HIS A 43 -4.14 -1.47 1.10
CA HIS A 43 -4.40 -0.04 1.01
C HIS A 43 -3.13 0.75 0.71
N SER A 44 -3.33 1.93 0.11
CA SER A 44 -2.26 2.86 -0.19
C SER A 44 -2.75 4.28 0.08
N PRO A 45 -2.18 4.99 1.05
CA PRO A 45 -2.55 6.37 1.31
C PRO A 45 -1.82 7.32 0.36
N ILE A 46 -2.56 8.27 -0.21
CA ILE A 46 -2.01 9.36 -1.01
C ILE A 46 -2.26 10.65 -0.26
N ARG A 47 -1.19 11.28 0.17
CA ARG A 47 -1.26 12.49 1.00
C ARG A 47 -1.03 13.74 0.16
N SER A 48 -1.86 14.76 0.38
CA SER A 48 -1.65 16.06 -0.26
C SER A 48 -0.45 16.78 0.38
N GLU A 49 0.19 17.65 -0.38
CA GLU A 49 1.31 18.45 0.12
C GLU A 49 0.87 19.28 1.33
N GLY A 50 1.70 19.28 2.37
CA GLY A 50 1.42 20.01 3.61
C GLY A 50 0.33 19.41 4.48
N SER A 51 -0.22 18.26 4.12
CA SER A 51 -1.24 17.60 4.93
C SER A 51 -0.65 17.02 6.22
N ILE A 52 -1.48 17.01 7.27
CA ILE A 52 -1.12 16.43 8.56
C ILE A 52 -2.19 15.42 8.94
N GLY A 53 -1.77 14.18 9.14
CA GLY A 53 -2.64 13.10 9.55
C GLY A 53 -2.03 12.26 10.65
N LEU A 54 -2.88 11.70 11.49
CA LEU A 54 -2.50 10.77 12.54
C LEU A 54 -3.00 9.38 12.18
N VAL A 55 -2.14 8.39 12.25
CA VAL A 55 -2.51 6.99 12.06
C VAL A 55 -2.21 6.25 13.36
N ILE A 56 -3.23 5.59 13.90
CA ILE A 56 -3.11 4.80 15.12
C ILE A 56 -3.30 3.34 14.74
N GLU A 57 -2.32 2.52 15.04
CA GLU A 57 -2.37 1.08 14.78
C GLU A 57 -1.90 0.30 16.00
N ARG A 58 -2.30 -0.96 16.08
CA ARG A 58 -1.87 -1.82 17.17
C ARG A 58 -0.40 -2.22 16.98
N LYS A 59 0.29 -2.39 18.09
CA LYS A 59 1.64 -2.96 18.08
C LYS A 59 1.58 -4.38 17.52
N ARG A 60 2.45 -4.68 16.56
CA ARG A 60 2.53 -6.01 15.96
C ARG A 60 3.06 -7.04 16.93
N THR A 61 2.46 -8.23 16.92
CA THR A 61 3.00 -9.40 17.61
C THR A 61 4.04 -10.07 16.72
N LYS A 62 4.81 -11.01 17.27
CA LYS A 62 5.82 -11.75 16.50
C LYS A 62 5.24 -12.60 15.38
N GLU A 63 3.96 -12.94 15.47
CA GLU A 63 3.26 -13.79 14.50
C GLU A 63 2.58 -13.00 13.39
N GLN A 64 2.38 -11.70 13.59
CA GLN A 64 1.72 -10.84 12.63
C GLN A 64 2.70 -10.37 11.53
N LYS A 65 2.25 -10.47 10.29
CA LYS A 65 3.04 -10.08 9.13
C LYS A 65 2.43 -8.89 8.43
N ASP A 66 3.29 -8.09 7.80
CA ASP A 66 2.88 -7.07 6.86
C ASP A 66 3.00 -7.64 5.45
N GLY A 67 2.26 -7.07 4.52
CA GLY A 67 2.30 -7.46 3.13
C GLY A 67 2.43 -6.24 2.23
N LEU A 68 3.15 -6.41 1.13
CA LEU A 68 3.18 -5.46 0.04
C LEU A 68 2.58 -6.13 -1.18
N LEU A 69 1.61 -5.44 -1.80
CA LEU A 69 0.86 -5.96 -2.93
C LEU A 69 0.86 -4.92 -4.05
N TRP A 70 0.94 -5.39 -5.29
CA TRP A 70 0.84 -4.53 -6.47
C TRP A 70 -0.28 -5.01 -7.37
N PHE A 71 -1.06 -4.07 -7.89
CA PHE A 71 -2.18 -4.34 -8.79
C PHE A 71 -1.98 -3.56 -10.09
N SER A 72 -2.35 -4.16 -11.21
CA SER A 72 -2.25 -3.48 -12.50
C SER A 72 -3.23 -2.31 -12.59
N ASP A 73 -2.82 -1.20 -13.21
CA ASP A 73 -3.69 -0.06 -13.43
C ASP A 73 -4.75 -0.36 -14.48
N SER A 74 -4.42 -1.19 -15.47
CA SER A 74 -5.31 -1.49 -16.60
C SER A 74 -6.46 -2.45 -16.26
N ALA A 75 -6.26 -3.40 -15.35
CA ALA A 75 -7.27 -4.42 -15.06
C ALA A 75 -7.46 -4.68 -13.57
N ASN A 76 -6.75 -3.96 -12.70
CA ASN A 76 -6.76 -4.16 -11.25
C ASN A 76 -6.48 -5.63 -10.85
N GLU A 77 -5.60 -6.28 -11.61
CA GLU A 77 -5.16 -7.64 -11.32
C GLU A 77 -3.96 -7.63 -10.38
N LEU A 78 -3.91 -8.60 -9.46
CA LEU A 78 -2.77 -8.76 -8.58
C LEU A 78 -1.54 -9.17 -9.40
N LEU A 79 -0.49 -8.36 -9.34
CA LEU A 79 0.78 -8.62 -10.04
C LEU A 79 1.74 -9.40 -9.15
N TYR A 80 1.86 -8.97 -7.91
CA TYR A 80 2.81 -9.56 -6.97
C TYR A 80 2.37 -9.30 -5.53
N GLU A 81 2.66 -10.24 -4.65
CA GLU A 81 2.47 -10.06 -3.22
C GLU A 81 3.62 -10.71 -2.47
N GLU A 82 4.03 -10.08 -1.38
CA GLU A 82 5.05 -10.63 -0.50
C GLU A 82 4.74 -10.24 0.94
N TYR A 83 4.84 -11.20 1.85
CA TYR A 83 4.55 -11.02 3.26
C TYR A 83 5.81 -11.23 4.09
N PHE A 84 5.96 -10.44 5.13
CA PHE A 84 7.15 -10.47 5.97
C PHE A 84 6.84 -9.93 7.36
N GLN A 85 7.69 -10.23 8.33
CA GLN A 85 7.58 -9.64 9.66
C GLN A 85 8.25 -8.27 9.65
N LEU A 86 7.46 -7.22 9.90
CA LEU A 86 7.96 -5.85 9.89
C LEU A 86 8.62 -5.52 11.24
N THR A 87 9.93 -5.29 11.22
CA THR A 87 10.70 -4.84 12.38
C THR A 87 11.32 -3.47 12.14
N ASN A 88 11.66 -3.16 10.89
CA ASN A 88 12.24 -1.89 10.50
C ASN A 88 11.79 -1.55 9.08
N ILE A 89 11.11 -0.43 8.90
CA ILE A 89 10.52 -0.04 7.61
C ILE A 89 11.58 0.04 6.50
N GLU A 90 12.71 0.69 6.76
CA GLU A 90 13.74 0.86 5.74
C GLU A 90 14.39 -0.47 5.34
N LYS A 91 14.68 -1.33 6.30
CA LYS A 91 15.36 -2.60 6.05
C LYS A 91 14.45 -3.67 5.46
N ASP A 92 13.18 -3.67 5.85
CA ASP A 92 12.27 -4.76 5.48
C ASP A 92 11.51 -4.48 4.18
N PHE A 93 11.19 -3.22 3.87
CA PHE A 93 10.47 -2.86 2.65
C PHE A 93 11.38 -2.85 1.42
N LEU A 94 12.57 -2.31 1.54
CA LEU A 94 13.45 -2.11 0.39
C LEU A 94 13.77 -3.40 -0.39
N PRO A 95 14.09 -4.53 0.25
CA PRO A 95 14.31 -5.78 -0.48
C PRO A 95 13.09 -6.24 -1.28
N VAL A 96 11.88 -6.04 -0.75
CA VAL A 96 10.65 -6.42 -1.43
C VAL A 96 10.44 -5.56 -2.67
N PHE A 97 10.63 -4.24 -2.56
CA PHE A 97 10.56 -3.33 -3.70
C PHE A 97 11.58 -3.70 -4.78
N LYS A 98 12.80 -4.01 -4.39
CA LYS A 98 13.85 -4.42 -5.34
C LYS A 98 13.48 -5.70 -6.08
N ARG A 99 12.95 -6.69 -5.40
CA ARG A 99 12.53 -7.94 -6.03
C ARG A 99 11.44 -7.71 -7.07
N PHE A 100 10.43 -6.92 -6.72
CA PHE A 100 9.33 -6.63 -7.64
C PHE A 100 9.80 -5.81 -8.85
N TYR A 101 10.47 -4.70 -8.60
CA TYR A 101 10.83 -3.77 -9.69
C TYR A 101 11.95 -4.30 -10.59
N SER A 102 12.78 -5.21 -10.12
CA SER A 102 13.85 -5.80 -10.93
C SER A 102 13.38 -6.90 -11.88
N ASP A 103 12.17 -7.42 -11.71
CA ASP A 103 11.65 -8.51 -12.54
C ASP A 103 10.45 -8.03 -13.37
N GLU A 104 10.68 -7.82 -14.67
CA GLU A 104 9.66 -7.38 -15.61
C GLU A 104 8.46 -8.33 -15.67
N LYS A 105 8.69 -9.63 -15.48
CA LYS A 105 7.61 -10.62 -15.49
C LYS A 105 6.62 -10.38 -14.34
N LEU A 106 7.13 -9.99 -13.18
CA LEU A 106 6.27 -9.67 -12.03
C LEU A 106 5.45 -8.42 -12.28
N ARG A 107 5.96 -7.47 -13.08
CA ARG A 107 5.30 -6.21 -13.40
C ARG A 107 4.32 -6.31 -14.55
N THR A 108 4.25 -7.44 -15.24
CA THR A 108 3.39 -7.63 -16.42
C THR A 108 2.00 -8.11 -16.02
N CYS A 109 0.97 -7.36 -16.42
CA CYS A 109 -0.41 -7.75 -16.18
C CYS A 109 -0.79 -8.99 -17.01
N PRO A 110 -1.27 -10.07 -16.38
CA PRO A 110 -1.60 -11.29 -17.11
C PRO A 110 -2.81 -11.14 -18.03
N LYS A 111 -3.67 -10.15 -17.81
CA LYS A 111 -4.86 -9.92 -18.65
C LYS A 111 -4.60 -9.00 -19.81
N THR A 112 -3.83 -7.93 -19.62
CA THR A 112 -3.67 -6.88 -20.63
C THR A 112 -2.28 -6.85 -21.25
N GLY A 113 -1.30 -7.49 -20.63
CA GLY A 113 0.09 -7.40 -21.06
C GLY A 113 0.78 -6.09 -20.70
N GLU A 114 0.08 -5.16 -20.05
CA GLU A 114 0.66 -3.91 -19.59
C GLU A 114 1.78 -4.17 -18.59
N ILE A 115 2.89 -3.47 -18.76
CA ILE A 115 4.05 -3.58 -17.86
C ILE A 115 4.05 -2.35 -16.96
N MET A 116 3.94 -2.55 -15.64
CA MET A 116 4.01 -1.46 -14.67
C MET A 116 5.41 -0.84 -14.69
N GLU A 117 5.47 0.49 -14.76
CA GLU A 117 6.73 1.21 -14.71
C GLU A 117 7.38 1.11 -13.33
N VAL A 118 8.69 1.13 -13.31
CA VAL A 118 9.46 1.17 -12.06
C VAL A 118 9.27 2.53 -11.42
N ASP A 119 8.98 2.55 -10.13
CA ASP A 119 8.92 3.80 -9.37
C ASP A 119 10.29 4.49 -9.43
N LYS A 120 10.29 5.79 -9.74
CA LYS A 120 11.51 6.58 -9.93
C LYS A 120 12.49 6.49 -8.76
N ARG A 121 11.98 6.28 -7.56
CA ARG A 121 12.80 6.12 -6.36
C ARG A 121 13.71 4.89 -6.40
N PHE A 122 13.44 3.95 -7.29
CA PHE A 122 14.16 2.68 -7.38
C PHE A 122 14.94 2.48 -8.69
N TYR A 123 15.03 3.51 -9.53
CA TYR A 123 15.76 3.40 -10.82
C TYR A 123 17.23 3.07 -10.65
N ASP A 124 17.89 3.61 -9.65
CA ASP A 124 19.32 3.49 -9.43
C ASP A 124 19.70 2.49 -8.33
N GLN A 125 18.81 1.57 -8.04
CA GLN A 125 19.00 0.60 -6.96
C GLN A 125 19.35 -0.79 -7.46
#